data_29d317a7b13635d141c09089f45c37b1
#
_entry.id   29d317a7b13635d141c09089f45c37b1
#
_cell.length_a   1.000
_cell.length_b   1.000
_cell.length_c   1.000
_cell.angle_alpha   90.00
_cell.angle_beta   90.00
_cell.angle_gamma   90.00
#
_symmetry.space_group_name_H-M   'P 1'
#
loop_
_entity.id
_entity.type
_entity.pdbx_description
1 polymer ?
#
loop_
_entity_poly.entity_id
_entity_poly.type
_entity_poly.pdbx_seq_one_letter_code
_entity_poly.pdbx_strand_id
1 'polypeptide(L)'
;MKKLIKFEKDNCKPCEMVSEYLNSKNVEFEAINAYNDPIRASKMKVRSVPTLMLLDNEGNEIRRIVGYNPQEIDLMIEELKGE
;
A
#
# COMPACT_ATOMS: atom_id res chain seq x y z
N MET A 1 14.55 -7.25 3.54
CA MET A 1 13.15 -7.49 3.89
C MET A 1 12.24 -6.66 3.01
N LYS A 2 11.15 -7.25 2.60
CA LYS A 2 10.13 -6.53 1.84
C LYS A 2 9.31 -5.64 2.76
N LYS A 3 8.69 -4.60 2.22
CA LYS A 3 7.83 -3.74 3.01
C LYS A 3 6.64 -3.29 2.20
N LEU A 4 5.58 -2.92 2.91
CA LEU A 4 4.37 -2.39 2.30
C LEU A 4 4.27 -0.90 2.55
N ILE A 5 3.89 -0.16 1.51
CA ILE A 5 3.58 1.26 1.60
C ILE A 5 2.16 1.46 1.09
N LYS A 6 1.38 2.24 1.81
CA LYS A 6 0.03 2.57 1.38
C LYS A 6 -0.09 4.07 1.20
N PHE A 7 -0.42 4.51 0.00
CA PHE A 7 -0.74 5.91 -0.26
C PHE A 7 -2.23 6.14 -0.03
N GLU A 8 -2.54 7.21 0.69
CA GLU A 8 -3.90 7.48 1.12
C GLU A 8 -4.18 8.99 1.12
N LYS A 9 -5.40 9.35 1.45
CA LYS A 9 -5.78 10.75 1.67
C LYS A 9 -6.82 10.78 2.78
N ASP A 10 -7.12 12.00 3.26
CA ASP A 10 -8.18 12.18 4.25
C ASP A 10 -9.54 11.92 3.61
N ASN A 11 -10.51 11.51 4.44
CA ASN A 11 -11.90 11.29 4.01
C ASN A 11 -11.99 10.34 2.83
N CYS A 12 -11.28 9.23 2.92
CA CYS A 12 -11.22 8.24 1.86
C CYS A 12 -11.67 6.89 2.41
N LYS A 13 -12.91 6.53 2.11
CA LYS A 13 -13.47 5.28 2.64
C LYS A 13 -12.70 4.05 2.19
N PRO A 14 -12.41 3.89 0.89
CA PRO A 14 -11.61 2.72 0.48
C PRO A 14 -10.20 2.70 1.10
N CYS A 15 -9.62 3.86 1.36
CA CYS A 15 -8.32 3.91 2.05
C CYS A 15 -8.44 3.31 3.45
N GLU A 16 -9.52 3.67 4.15
CA GLU A 16 -9.78 3.12 5.50
C GLU A 16 -9.98 1.62 5.44
N MET A 17 -10.69 1.15 4.43
CA MET A 17 -10.96 -0.27 4.28
C MET A 17 -9.66 -1.07 4.08
N VAL A 18 -8.72 -0.53 3.29
CA VAL A 18 -7.42 -1.17 3.12
C VAL A 18 -6.68 -1.26 4.44
N SER A 19 -6.66 -0.15 5.20
CA SER A 19 -5.98 -0.14 6.50
C SER A 19 -6.59 -1.16 7.45
N GLU A 20 -7.92 -1.19 7.52
CA GLU A 20 -8.60 -2.12 8.42
C GLU A 20 -8.31 -3.56 8.04
N TYR A 21 -8.29 -3.84 6.74
CA TYR A 21 -8.01 -5.19 6.27
C TYR A 21 -6.60 -5.63 6.63
N LEU A 22 -5.61 -4.76 6.39
CA LEU A 22 -4.22 -5.07 6.73
C LEU A 22 -4.06 -5.24 8.24
N ASN A 23 -4.69 -4.37 9.02
CA ASN A 23 -4.62 -4.47 10.48
C ASN A 23 -5.25 -5.78 10.97
N SER A 24 -6.34 -6.21 10.36
CA SER A 24 -7.01 -7.46 10.75
C SER A 24 -6.14 -8.68 10.45
N LYS A 25 -5.19 -8.55 9.53
CA LYS A 25 -4.25 -9.61 9.18
C LYS A 25 -2.92 -9.48 9.93
N ASN A 26 -2.80 -8.50 10.82
CA ASN A 26 -1.58 -8.23 11.59
C ASN A 26 -0.39 -7.96 10.67
N VAL A 27 -0.62 -7.19 9.61
CA VAL A 27 0.42 -6.85 8.65
C VAL A 27 0.82 -5.40 8.85
N GLU A 28 2.13 -5.17 8.99
CA GLU A 28 2.66 -3.82 9.14
C GLU A 28 2.80 -3.15 7.78
N PHE A 29 2.52 -1.85 7.75
CA PHE A 29 2.68 -1.08 6.54
C PHE A 29 2.92 0.38 6.90
N GLU A 30 3.56 1.10 5.99
CA GLU A 30 3.78 2.54 6.14
C GLU A 30 2.67 3.26 5.40
N ALA A 31 1.95 4.16 6.09
CA ALA A 31 0.89 4.95 5.46
C ALA A 31 1.45 6.32 5.10
N ILE A 32 1.24 6.73 3.86
CA ILE A 32 1.72 8.02 3.36
C ILE A 32 0.52 8.78 2.80
N ASN A 33 0.27 9.98 3.34
CA ASN A 33 -0.78 10.82 2.80
C ASN A 33 -0.24 11.51 1.54
N ALA A 34 -0.83 11.17 0.40
CA ALA A 34 -0.34 11.63 -0.89
C ALA A 34 -0.42 13.15 -1.04
N TYR A 35 -1.35 13.79 -0.33
CA TYR A 35 -1.50 15.24 -0.38
C TYR A 35 -0.50 15.95 0.52
N ASN A 36 -0.03 15.27 1.58
CA ASN A 36 0.99 15.83 2.46
C ASN A 36 2.40 15.59 1.91
N ASP A 37 2.56 14.57 1.07
CA ASP A 37 3.86 14.25 0.48
C ASP A 37 3.69 14.04 -1.03
N PRO A 38 3.35 15.11 -1.76
CA PRO A 38 3.08 14.96 -3.19
C PRO A 38 4.33 14.61 -4.00
N ILE A 39 5.51 14.98 -3.51
CA ILE A 39 6.75 14.66 -4.21
C ILE A 39 6.96 13.15 -4.23
N ARG A 40 6.77 12.50 -3.08
CA ARG A 40 6.94 11.05 -3.01
C ARG A 40 5.88 10.33 -3.84
N ALA A 41 4.64 10.80 -3.77
CA ALA A 41 3.56 10.22 -4.57
C ALA A 41 3.86 10.34 -6.06
N SER A 42 4.36 11.50 -6.48
CA SER A 42 4.71 11.73 -7.88
C SER A 42 5.84 10.83 -8.33
N LYS A 43 6.88 10.71 -7.50
CA LYS A 43 8.03 9.86 -7.84
C LYS A 43 7.63 8.41 -8.01
N MET A 44 6.66 7.96 -7.22
CA MET A 44 6.19 6.58 -7.27
C MET A 44 5.02 6.42 -8.24
N LYS A 45 4.68 7.47 -8.96
CA LYS A 45 3.67 7.46 -10.02
C LYS A 45 2.30 7.04 -9.50
N VAL A 46 1.95 7.56 -8.32
CA VAL A 46 0.64 7.32 -7.72
C VAL A 46 -0.35 8.31 -8.31
N ARG A 47 -1.41 7.80 -8.92
CA ARG A 47 -2.42 8.65 -9.56
C ARG A 47 -3.73 8.67 -8.80
N SER A 48 -3.97 7.68 -7.99
CA SER A 48 -5.20 7.61 -7.20
C SER A 48 -4.89 6.91 -5.89
N VAL A 49 -5.79 7.05 -4.94
CA VAL A 49 -5.66 6.43 -3.62
C VAL A 49 -6.91 5.62 -3.32
N PRO A 50 -6.80 4.54 -2.58
CA PRO A 50 -5.55 4.00 -2.03
C PRO A 50 -4.72 3.29 -3.09
N THR A 51 -3.41 3.38 -2.96
CA THR A 51 -2.48 2.56 -3.73
C THR A 51 -1.59 1.84 -2.73
N LEU A 52 -1.61 0.53 -2.78
CA LEU A 52 -0.80 -0.31 -1.91
C LEU A 52 0.34 -0.88 -2.72
N MET A 53 1.57 -0.71 -2.23
CA MET A 53 2.76 -1.17 -2.95
C MET A 53 3.57 -2.10 -2.09
N LEU A 54 4.06 -3.16 -2.72
CA LEU A 54 5.04 -4.06 -2.12
C LEU A 54 6.40 -3.71 -2.70
N LEU A 55 7.35 -3.40 -1.82
CA LEU A 55 8.70 -3.03 -2.22
C LEU A 55 9.69 -4.08 -1.74
N ASP A 56 10.78 -4.24 -2.50
CA ASP A 56 11.86 -5.14 -2.09
C ASP A 56 12.83 -4.42 -1.15
N ASN A 57 13.94 -5.10 -0.80
CA ASN A 57 14.94 -4.55 0.12
C ASN A 57 15.55 -3.26 -0.37
N GLU A 58 15.58 -3.06 -1.67
CA GLU A 58 16.23 -1.91 -2.27
C GLU A 58 15.25 -0.80 -2.60
N GLY A 59 13.97 -0.99 -2.24
CA GLY A 59 12.96 0.00 -2.48
C GLY A 59 12.34 -0.07 -3.86
N ASN A 60 12.61 -1.14 -4.61
CA ASN A 60 12.01 -1.32 -5.92
C ASN A 60 10.63 -1.91 -5.81
N GLU A 61 9.73 -1.43 -6.65
CA GLU A 61 8.34 -1.90 -6.64
C GLU A 61 8.25 -3.31 -7.20
N ILE A 62 7.64 -4.21 -6.42
CA ILE A 62 7.37 -5.58 -6.85
C ILE A 62 5.97 -5.67 -7.43
N ARG A 63 5.01 -5.02 -6.76
CA ARG A 63 3.59 -5.12 -7.13
C ARG A 63 2.85 -3.94 -6.55
N ARG A 64 1.79 -3.51 -7.25
CA ARG A 64 0.89 -2.49 -6.68
C ARG A 64 -0.55 -2.88 -6.89
N ILE A 65 -1.39 -2.42 -5.97
CA ILE A 65 -2.83 -2.60 -6.03
C ILE A 65 -3.47 -1.23 -5.89
N VAL A 66 -4.37 -0.89 -6.80
CA VAL A 66 -5.10 0.37 -6.75
C VAL A 66 -6.52 0.07 -6.31
N GLY A 67 -6.97 0.79 -5.28
CA GLY A 67 -8.30 0.60 -4.73
C GLY A 67 -8.33 -0.50 -3.67
N TYR A 68 -9.52 -0.76 -3.16
CA TYR A 68 -9.71 -1.81 -2.15
C TYR A 68 -10.07 -3.11 -2.85
N ASN A 69 -9.15 -4.06 -2.80
CA ASN A 69 -9.31 -5.35 -3.45
C ASN A 69 -8.74 -6.44 -2.54
N PRO A 70 -9.57 -7.01 -1.65
CA PRO A 70 -9.07 -7.95 -0.64
C PRO A 70 -8.41 -9.19 -1.22
N GLN A 71 -8.87 -9.68 -2.36
CA GLN A 71 -8.26 -10.87 -2.97
C GLN A 71 -6.82 -10.58 -3.40
N GLU A 72 -6.62 -9.42 -4.03
CA GLU A 72 -5.28 -9.02 -4.44
C GLU A 72 -4.39 -8.72 -3.22
N ILE A 73 -4.98 -8.15 -2.19
CA ILE A 73 -4.24 -7.85 -0.96
C ILE A 73 -3.76 -9.15 -0.32
N ASP A 74 -4.61 -10.19 -0.32
CA ASP A 74 -4.19 -11.49 0.22
C ASP A 74 -2.98 -12.04 -0.53
N LEU A 75 -2.97 -11.92 -1.85
CA LEU A 75 -1.83 -12.37 -2.65
C LEU A 75 -0.58 -11.57 -2.32
N MET A 76 -0.74 -10.27 -2.15
CA MET A 76 0.39 -9.41 -1.79
C MET A 76 0.94 -9.76 -0.42
N ILE A 77 0.06 -10.07 0.54
CA ILE A 77 0.51 -10.49 1.87
C ILE A 77 1.30 -11.79 1.78
N GLU A 78 0.87 -12.72 0.95
CA GLU A 78 1.62 -13.96 0.75
C GLU A 78 3.01 -13.67 0.19
N GLU A 79 3.10 -12.75 -0.78
CA GLU A 79 4.40 -12.37 -1.31
C GLU A 79 5.27 -11.70 -0.27
N LEU A 80 4.66 -10.86 0.58
CA LEU A 80 5.39 -10.18 1.64
C LEU A 80 6.01 -11.18 2.61
N LYS A 81 5.28 -12.21 2.97
CA LYS A 81 5.72 -13.21 3.94
C LYS A 81 6.57 -14.30 3.32
N GLY A 82 6.37 -14.58 2.06
CA GLY A 82 7.14 -15.59 1.35
C GLY A 82 8.48 -15.01 0.94
N GLU A 83 9.51 -15.80 1.05
CA GLU A 83 10.84 -15.37 0.67
C GLU A 83 11.19 -15.88 -0.73
#